data_1d583cb6c38bc6cd8f044938927a5dd8
#
_entry.id   1d583cb6c38bc6cd8f044938927a5dd8
#
_cell.length_a   1.000
_cell.length_b   1.000
_cell.length_c   1.000
_cell.angle_alpha   90.00
_cell.angle_beta   90.00
_cell.angle_gamma   90.00
#
_symmetry.space_group_name_H-M   'P 1'
#
loop_
_entity.id
_entity.type
_entity.pdbx_description
1 polymer ?
#
loop_
_entity_poly.entity_id
_entity_poly.type
_entity_poly.pdbx_seq_one_letter_code
_entity_poly.pdbx_strand_id
1 'polypeptide(L)'
;MTDAVLIGSGSDSGVKLRRPDLSETRIRRRYAAERRFRLYGMLAIGFAVFMLGFLAITVVLQGYSAFWQTRIALDVTIDPAKVDPQNTRLPESLMLGDYQAVVRDSLRGLFPEVDSRADRRALNDFLSNAAGDDVRRMVLENPALVGQTVPVEVLASDDIDMLAKGRIDRGPAEADRPIKDQEIGGFDT
;
A
#
# COMPACT_ATOMS: atom_id res chain seq x y z
N MET A 1 71.34 15.06 83.10
CA MET A 1 70.60 15.78 82.13
C MET A 1 70.35 14.83 80.95
N THR A 2 69.32 14.11 80.96
CA THR A 2 69.00 13.18 79.85
C THR A 2 67.49 13.02 79.80
N ASP A 3 66.93 13.63 78.82
CA ASP A 3 65.51 13.58 78.51
C ASP A 3 65.14 12.20 77.94
N ALA A 4 64.21 11.52 78.61
CA ALA A 4 63.60 10.29 78.06
C ALA A 4 62.39 10.64 77.18
N VAL A 5 62.51 10.33 75.93
CA VAL A 5 61.39 10.42 74.95
C VAL A 5 60.52 9.19 75.11
N LEU A 6 59.29 9.40 75.51
CA LEU A 6 58.23 8.38 75.51
C LEU A 6 57.73 8.13 74.12
N ILE A 7 57.93 6.95 73.58
CA ILE A 7 57.38 6.47 72.33
C ILE A 7 55.94 6.07 72.57
N GLY A 8 55.03 6.85 71.99
CA GLY A 8 53.58 6.57 72.00
C GLY A 8 53.23 5.28 71.26
N SER A 9 52.53 4.39 71.96
CA SER A 9 51.88 3.19 71.43
C SER A 9 50.84 3.56 70.32
N GLY A 10 51.22 3.38 69.07
CA GLY A 10 50.26 3.47 68.01
C GLY A 10 49.31 2.30 67.99
N SER A 11 48.03 2.56 68.22
CA SER A 11 46.94 1.61 68.04
C SER A 11 46.83 1.19 66.60
N ASP A 12 47.30 0.00 66.28
CA ASP A 12 47.09 -0.69 65.03
C ASP A 12 45.58 -0.95 64.81
N SER A 13 44.91 0.00 64.23
CA SER A 13 43.54 -0.17 63.67
C SER A 13 43.61 -0.99 62.41
N GLY A 14 43.79 -2.30 62.57
CA GLY A 14 43.78 -3.26 61.47
C GLY A 14 42.47 -3.16 60.72
N VAL A 15 42.48 -2.49 59.60
CA VAL A 15 41.42 -2.53 58.61
C VAL A 15 41.28 -3.99 58.21
N LYS A 16 40.27 -4.69 58.78
CA LYS A 16 39.89 -6.03 58.36
C LYS A 16 39.34 -5.94 56.92
N LEU A 17 40.21 -6.12 55.95
CA LEU A 17 39.83 -6.36 54.59
C LEU A 17 38.87 -7.56 54.57
N ARG A 18 37.59 -7.26 54.41
CA ARG A 18 36.52 -8.26 54.34
C ARG A 18 36.79 -9.11 53.10
N ARG A 19 37.35 -10.30 53.29
CA ARG A 19 37.59 -11.24 52.19
C ARG A 19 36.25 -11.49 51.51
N PRO A 20 36.16 -11.38 50.17
CA PRO A 20 34.95 -11.68 49.45
C PRO A 20 34.57 -13.15 49.74
N ASP A 21 33.35 -13.34 50.20
CA ASP A 21 32.79 -14.65 50.50
C ASP A 21 32.58 -15.43 49.20
N LEU A 22 33.56 -16.27 48.87
CA LEU A 22 33.60 -17.11 47.67
C LEU A 22 32.85 -18.43 47.88
N SER A 23 31.79 -18.45 48.71
CA SER A 23 30.99 -19.65 48.90
C SER A 23 30.38 -20.07 47.54
N GLU A 24 30.57 -21.34 47.21
CA GLU A 24 30.09 -21.93 45.92
C GLU A 24 28.61 -21.65 45.65
N THR A 25 27.80 -21.61 46.73
CA THR A 25 26.36 -21.33 46.66
C THR A 25 26.06 -19.90 46.17
N ARG A 26 26.86 -18.91 46.54
CA ARG A 26 26.68 -17.51 46.05
C ARG A 26 27.15 -17.36 44.63
N ILE A 27 28.21 -18.05 44.27
CA ILE A 27 28.75 -18.07 42.91
C ILE A 27 27.69 -18.70 41.95
N ARG A 28 27.13 -19.85 42.32
CA ARG A 28 26.08 -20.53 41.55
C ARG A 28 24.82 -19.65 41.37
N ARG A 29 24.41 -18.92 42.40
CA ARG A 29 23.27 -17.99 42.33
C ARG A 29 23.54 -16.83 41.38
N ARG A 30 24.76 -16.29 41.38
CA ARG A 30 25.16 -15.22 40.43
C ARG A 30 25.17 -15.71 38.97
N TYR A 31 25.75 -16.86 38.72
CA TYR A 31 25.73 -17.47 37.40
C TYR A 31 24.31 -17.83 36.92
N ALA A 32 23.43 -18.28 37.83
CA ALA A 32 22.05 -18.54 37.48
C ALA A 32 21.27 -17.25 37.16
N ALA A 33 21.52 -16.16 37.89
CA ALA A 33 20.92 -14.86 37.63
C ALA A 33 21.41 -14.27 36.28
N GLU A 34 22.72 -14.37 36.00
CA GLU A 34 23.31 -13.92 34.74
C GLU A 34 22.78 -14.71 33.55
N ARG A 35 22.63 -16.04 33.69
CA ARG A 35 22.05 -16.89 32.66
C ARG A 35 20.58 -16.53 32.38
N ARG A 36 19.80 -16.23 33.41
CA ARG A 36 18.39 -15.78 33.26
C ARG A 36 18.34 -14.42 32.57
N PHE A 37 19.21 -13.49 32.98
CA PHE A 37 19.28 -12.17 32.35
C PHE A 37 19.65 -12.25 30.84
N ARG A 38 20.64 -13.10 30.54
CA ARG A 38 21.04 -13.37 29.16
C ARG A 38 19.90 -14.01 28.36
N LEU A 39 19.16 -14.94 28.98
CA LEU A 39 17.97 -15.55 28.35
C LEU A 39 16.89 -14.52 28.07
N TYR A 40 16.57 -13.65 29.03
CA TYR A 40 15.59 -12.57 28.80
C TYR A 40 16.03 -11.60 27.72
N GLY A 41 17.32 -11.25 27.66
CA GLY A 41 17.87 -10.43 26.61
C GLY A 41 17.72 -11.08 25.21
N MET A 42 18.02 -12.37 25.10
CA MET A 42 17.85 -13.11 23.86
C MET A 42 16.37 -13.24 23.47
N LEU A 43 15.48 -13.49 24.45
CA LEU A 43 14.04 -13.55 24.19
C LEU A 43 13.49 -12.20 23.75
N ALA A 44 13.94 -11.10 24.35
CA ALA A 44 13.51 -9.75 23.95
C ALA A 44 13.95 -9.42 22.52
N ILE A 45 15.19 -9.74 22.18
CA ILE A 45 15.69 -9.56 20.79
C ILE A 45 14.93 -10.46 19.82
N GLY A 46 14.74 -11.73 20.16
CA GLY A 46 13.96 -12.67 19.35
C GLY A 46 12.51 -12.20 19.14
N PHE A 47 11.87 -11.68 20.18
CA PHE A 47 10.53 -11.10 20.08
C PHE A 47 10.50 -9.85 19.20
N ALA A 48 11.48 -8.96 19.31
CA ALA A 48 11.57 -7.77 18.48
C ALA A 48 11.74 -8.12 16.98
N VAL A 49 12.62 -9.09 16.68
CA VAL A 49 12.83 -9.58 15.31
C VAL A 49 11.57 -10.26 14.78
N PHE A 50 10.89 -11.04 15.60
CA PHE A 50 9.61 -11.67 15.24
C PHE A 50 8.55 -10.63 14.92
N MET A 51 8.40 -9.60 15.75
CA MET A 51 7.44 -8.51 15.52
C MET A 51 7.76 -7.72 14.26
N LEU A 52 9.04 -7.46 14.01
CA LEU A 52 9.48 -6.80 12.78
C LEU A 52 9.15 -7.65 11.54
N GLY A 53 9.43 -8.94 11.60
CA GLY A 53 9.09 -9.88 10.52
C GLY A 53 7.57 -9.96 10.29
N PHE A 54 6.80 -10.06 11.36
CA PHE A 54 5.34 -10.06 11.30
C PHE A 54 4.80 -8.77 10.66
N LEU A 55 5.32 -7.59 11.06
CA LEU A 55 4.96 -6.32 10.46
C LEU A 55 5.29 -6.29 8.97
N ALA A 56 6.51 -6.71 8.59
CA ALA A 56 6.92 -6.74 7.20
C ALA A 56 6.02 -7.63 6.35
N ILE A 57 5.71 -8.83 6.84
CA ILE A 57 4.80 -9.77 6.17
C ILE A 57 3.40 -9.15 6.03
N THR A 58 2.86 -8.53 7.08
CA THR A 58 1.54 -7.89 7.06
C THR A 58 1.49 -6.77 6.01
N VAL A 59 2.52 -5.93 5.95
CA VAL A 59 2.62 -4.84 4.96
C VAL A 59 2.66 -5.40 3.55
N VAL A 60 3.47 -6.44 3.31
CA VAL A 60 3.55 -7.09 1.98
C VAL A 60 2.20 -7.72 1.60
N LEU A 61 1.56 -8.45 2.50
CA LEU A 61 0.27 -9.10 2.22
C LEU A 61 -0.85 -8.09 1.96
N GLN A 62 -0.86 -6.96 2.66
CA GLN A 62 -1.85 -5.89 2.43
C GLN A 62 -1.52 -5.07 1.18
N GLY A 63 -0.24 -4.82 0.92
CA GLY A 63 0.22 -4.05 -0.22
C GLY A 63 0.25 -4.82 -1.55
N TYR A 64 0.29 -6.16 -1.50
CA TYR A 64 0.40 -7.00 -2.69
C TYR A 64 -0.73 -6.74 -3.70
N SER A 65 -1.97 -6.53 -3.22
CA SER A 65 -3.12 -6.26 -4.09
C SER A 65 -3.05 -4.91 -4.82
N ALA A 66 -2.23 -3.96 -4.36
CA ALA A 66 -2.03 -2.67 -5.04
C ALA A 66 -1.21 -2.81 -6.36
N PHE A 67 -0.48 -3.92 -6.53
CA PHE A 67 0.25 -4.19 -7.77
C PHE A 67 -0.62 -4.76 -8.89
N TRP A 68 -1.84 -5.18 -8.59
CA TRP A 68 -2.81 -5.69 -9.55
C TRP A 68 -3.92 -4.65 -9.74
N GLN A 69 -4.04 -4.14 -10.95
CA GLN A 69 -5.08 -3.20 -11.33
C GLN A 69 -6.10 -3.91 -12.21
N THR A 70 -7.38 -3.71 -11.91
CA THR A 70 -8.47 -4.22 -12.74
C THR A 70 -8.56 -3.41 -14.02
N ARG A 71 -8.58 -4.09 -15.16
CA ARG A 71 -8.74 -3.47 -16.48
C ARG A 71 -10.01 -3.98 -17.13
N ILE A 72 -10.69 -3.09 -17.83
CA ILE A 72 -11.91 -3.37 -18.57
C ILE A 72 -11.54 -3.41 -20.05
N ALA A 73 -11.81 -4.53 -20.71
CA ALA A 73 -11.66 -4.62 -22.16
C ALA A 73 -12.83 -3.88 -22.82
N LEU A 74 -12.52 -2.90 -23.65
CA LEU A 74 -13.49 -2.02 -24.29
C LEU A 74 -13.11 -1.78 -25.76
N ASP A 75 -14.05 -1.91 -26.65
CA ASP A 75 -13.87 -1.47 -28.04
C ASP A 75 -14.05 0.04 -28.13
N VAL A 76 -12.93 0.74 -28.25
CA VAL A 76 -12.89 2.20 -28.26
C VAL A 76 -12.88 2.73 -29.68
N THR A 77 -13.91 3.51 -30.04
CA THR A 77 -13.96 4.23 -31.31
C THR A 77 -13.29 5.58 -31.17
N ILE A 78 -12.13 5.77 -31.80
CA ILE A 78 -11.33 6.97 -31.69
C ILE A 78 -11.91 8.04 -32.61
N ASP A 79 -12.83 8.86 -32.07
CA ASP A 79 -13.52 9.91 -32.82
C ASP A 79 -12.56 11.05 -33.18
N PRO A 80 -12.30 11.30 -34.48
CA PRO A 80 -11.44 12.40 -34.94
C PRO A 80 -11.88 13.78 -34.43
N ALA A 81 -13.20 13.99 -34.27
CA ALA A 81 -13.72 15.28 -33.82
C ALA A 81 -13.31 15.62 -32.38
N LYS A 82 -13.03 14.62 -31.55
CA LYS A 82 -12.60 14.78 -30.15
C LYS A 82 -11.09 14.78 -29.97
N VAL A 83 -10.41 13.98 -30.80
CA VAL A 83 -8.98 13.74 -30.65
C VAL A 83 -8.15 14.68 -31.53
N ASP A 84 -8.59 14.98 -32.75
CA ASP A 84 -7.91 15.84 -33.72
C ASP A 84 -8.91 16.66 -34.56
N PRO A 85 -9.59 17.64 -33.93
CA PRO A 85 -10.62 18.44 -34.64
C PRO A 85 -10.13 19.13 -35.90
N GLN A 86 -8.83 19.38 -36.01
CA GLN A 86 -8.20 20.05 -37.16
C GLN A 86 -7.72 19.03 -38.19
N ASN A 87 -7.82 17.72 -37.92
CA ASN A 87 -7.37 16.65 -38.80
C ASN A 87 -5.92 16.80 -39.29
N THR A 88 -5.06 17.29 -38.39
CA THR A 88 -3.64 17.53 -38.68
C THR A 88 -2.80 16.28 -38.45
N ARG A 89 -3.24 15.39 -37.60
CA ARG A 89 -2.50 14.20 -37.11
C ARG A 89 -1.11 14.53 -36.57
N LEU A 90 -0.89 15.79 -36.18
CA LEU A 90 0.36 16.20 -35.56
C LEU A 90 0.37 15.75 -34.08
N PRO A 91 1.52 15.31 -33.55
CA PRO A 91 1.63 14.90 -32.14
C PRO A 91 1.15 15.97 -31.16
N GLU A 92 1.38 17.24 -31.45
CA GLU A 92 0.94 18.39 -30.63
C GLU A 92 -0.60 18.49 -30.57
N SER A 93 -1.29 18.29 -31.67
CA SER A 93 -2.75 18.28 -31.72
C SER A 93 -3.30 17.07 -31.00
N LEU A 94 -2.75 15.89 -31.26
CA LEU A 94 -3.15 14.63 -30.62
C LEU A 94 -2.92 14.60 -29.11
N MET A 95 -1.91 15.28 -28.61
CA MET A 95 -1.69 15.39 -27.14
C MET A 95 -2.81 16.14 -26.42
N LEU A 96 -3.51 17.04 -27.09
CA LEU A 96 -4.58 17.87 -26.53
C LEU A 96 -5.97 17.25 -26.69
N GLY A 97 -6.09 16.10 -27.34
CA GLY A 97 -7.35 15.40 -27.58
C GLY A 97 -8.06 14.97 -26.29
N ASP A 98 -9.40 14.99 -26.32
CA ASP A 98 -10.24 14.52 -25.21
C ASP A 98 -10.45 12.99 -25.28
N TYR A 99 -9.43 12.25 -24.94
CA TYR A 99 -9.46 10.78 -24.93
C TYR A 99 -10.38 10.23 -23.86
N GLN A 100 -10.59 10.96 -22.76
CA GLN A 100 -11.50 10.55 -21.71
C GLN A 100 -12.96 10.57 -22.22
N ALA A 101 -13.34 11.56 -23.02
CA ALA A 101 -14.65 11.59 -23.66
C ALA A 101 -14.82 10.44 -24.67
N VAL A 102 -13.77 10.08 -25.41
CA VAL A 102 -13.77 8.96 -26.34
C VAL A 102 -14.07 7.63 -25.61
N VAL A 103 -13.36 7.36 -24.50
CA VAL A 103 -13.58 6.14 -23.71
C VAL A 103 -14.97 6.11 -23.09
N ARG A 104 -15.44 7.24 -22.53
CA ARG A 104 -16.80 7.35 -21.95
C ARG A 104 -17.90 7.10 -22.98
N ASP A 105 -17.76 7.61 -24.20
CA ASP A 105 -18.77 7.39 -25.23
C ASP A 105 -18.77 5.96 -25.73
N SER A 106 -17.60 5.33 -25.84
CA SER A 106 -17.49 3.91 -26.19
C SER A 106 -18.15 3.04 -25.11
N LEU A 107 -17.91 3.34 -23.81
CA LEU A 107 -18.58 2.64 -22.72
C LEU A 107 -20.11 2.83 -22.78
N ARG A 108 -20.60 4.05 -23.04
CA ARG A 108 -22.04 4.30 -23.20
C ARG A 108 -22.66 3.54 -24.36
N GLY A 109 -21.88 3.33 -25.42
CA GLY A 109 -22.32 2.54 -26.57
C GLY A 109 -22.63 1.09 -26.24
N LEU A 110 -21.99 0.51 -25.21
CA LEU A 110 -22.27 -0.84 -24.72
C LEU A 110 -23.56 -0.91 -23.91
N PHE A 111 -23.99 0.20 -23.30
CA PHE A 111 -25.18 0.28 -22.44
C PHE A 111 -26.21 1.28 -22.97
N PRO A 112 -26.85 1.01 -24.12
CA PRO A 112 -27.80 1.94 -24.75
C PRO A 112 -29.07 2.17 -23.93
N GLU A 113 -29.36 1.29 -22.97
CA GLU A 113 -30.52 1.35 -22.06
C GLU A 113 -30.35 2.40 -20.93
N VAL A 114 -29.12 2.91 -20.75
CA VAL A 114 -28.78 3.85 -19.67
C VAL A 114 -29.11 5.27 -20.09
N ASP A 115 -30.38 5.69 -19.89
CA ASP A 115 -30.87 7.00 -20.33
C ASP A 115 -30.90 8.06 -19.25
N SER A 116 -31.04 7.65 -17.97
CA SER A 116 -31.13 8.62 -16.87
C SER A 116 -29.79 9.31 -16.61
N ARG A 117 -29.85 10.57 -16.16
CA ARG A 117 -28.64 11.32 -15.83
C ARG A 117 -27.86 10.71 -14.66
N ALA A 118 -28.57 10.05 -13.74
CA ALA A 118 -27.96 9.38 -12.59
C ALA A 118 -27.19 8.13 -13.04
N ASP A 119 -27.80 7.31 -13.91
CA ASP A 119 -27.24 6.07 -14.42
C ASP A 119 -26.01 6.35 -15.30
N ARG A 120 -26.04 7.41 -16.09
CA ARG A 120 -24.89 7.86 -16.87
C ARG A 120 -23.71 8.31 -16.02
N ARG A 121 -23.97 8.87 -14.83
CA ARG A 121 -22.91 9.19 -13.87
C ARG A 121 -22.32 7.92 -13.28
N ALA A 122 -23.17 7.01 -12.80
CA ALA A 122 -22.74 5.72 -12.28
C ALA A 122 -21.89 4.96 -13.32
N LEU A 123 -22.35 4.93 -14.60
CA LEU A 123 -21.58 4.31 -15.69
C LEU A 123 -20.20 4.98 -15.89
N ASN A 124 -20.12 6.30 -15.82
CA ASN A 124 -18.84 6.99 -15.94
C ASN A 124 -17.91 6.72 -14.75
N ASP A 125 -18.47 6.43 -13.57
CA ASP A 125 -17.73 6.13 -12.35
C ASP A 125 -17.06 4.73 -12.39
N PHE A 126 -17.39 3.88 -13.38
CA PHE A 126 -16.66 2.64 -13.69
C PHE A 126 -15.25 2.88 -14.17
N LEU A 127 -15.02 4.01 -14.83
CA LEU A 127 -13.75 4.33 -15.45
C LEU A 127 -12.88 5.17 -14.55
N SER A 128 -11.62 4.80 -14.45
CA SER A 128 -10.62 5.67 -13.86
C SER A 128 -10.49 6.99 -14.63
N ASN A 129 -10.14 8.06 -13.96
CA ASN A 129 -9.77 9.32 -14.62
C ASN A 129 -8.56 9.17 -15.56
N ALA A 130 -7.76 8.12 -15.37
CA ALA A 130 -6.62 7.79 -16.21
C ALA A 130 -6.96 6.89 -17.43
N ALA A 131 -8.23 6.45 -17.58
CA ALA A 131 -8.62 5.54 -18.66
C ALA A 131 -8.31 6.11 -20.06
N GLY A 132 -8.42 7.43 -20.24
CA GLY A 132 -8.05 8.10 -21.49
C GLY A 132 -6.56 8.13 -21.80
N ASP A 133 -5.70 7.97 -20.78
CA ASP A 133 -4.24 8.05 -20.97
C ASP A 133 -3.68 6.84 -21.74
N ASP A 134 -4.27 5.66 -21.54
CA ASP A 134 -3.89 4.46 -22.31
C ASP A 134 -4.21 4.62 -23.79
N VAL A 135 -5.41 5.13 -24.09
CA VAL A 135 -5.83 5.43 -25.48
C VAL A 135 -4.96 6.53 -26.10
N ARG A 136 -4.69 7.60 -25.34
CA ARG A 136 -3.81 8.68 -25.81
C ARG A 136 -2.43 8.17 -26.19
N ARG A 137 -1.82 7.33 -25.35
CA ARG A 137 -0.50 6.73 -25.61
C ARG A 137 -0.52 5.92 -26.90
N MET A 138 -1.53 5.08 -27.06
CA MET A 138 -1.71 4.25 -28.26
C MET A 138 -1.84 5.08 -29.54
N VAL A 139 -2.62 6.17 -29.51
CA VAL A 139 -2.82 7.07 -30.66
C VAL A 139 -1.56 7.88 -30.96
N LEU A 140 -0.81 8.30 -29.94
CA LEU A 140 0.48 8.99 -30.15
C LEU A 140 1.54 8.09 -30.78
N GLU A 141 1.55 6.80 -30.42
CA GLU A 141 2.42 5.80 -31.03
C GLU A 141 1.98 5.46 -32.46
N ASN A 142 0.68 5.47 -32.73
CA ASN A 142 0.12 5.18 -34.05
C ASN A 142 -1.04 6.11 -34.42
N PRO A 143 -0.76 7.28 -34.99
CA PRO A 143 -1.79 8.25 -35.42
C PRO A 143 -2.80 7.73 -36.47
N ALA A 144 -2.50 6.60 -37.11
CA ALA A 144 -3.42 5.98 -38.08
C ALA A 144 -4.68 5.40 -37.42
N LEU A 145 -4.67 5.20 -36.09
CA LEU A 145 -5.81 4.70 -35.33
C LEU A 145 -6.94 5.73 -35.21
N VAL A 146 -6.69 7.00 -35.44
CA VAL A 146 -7.72 8.04 -35.47
C VAL A 146 -8.79 7.73 -36.53
N GLY A 147 -10.03 7.59 -36.07
CA GLY A 147 -11.18 7.17 -36.90
C GLY A 147 -11.43 5.66 -36.89
N GLN A 148 -10.65 4.87 -36.18
CA GLN A 148 -10.83 3.42 -36.11
C GLN A 148 -11.42 3.01 -34.72
N THR A 149 -12.05 1.83 -34.68
CA THR A 149 -12.44 1.16 -33.47
C THR A 149 -11.38 0.11 -33.15
N VAL A 150 -10.81 0.19 -31.93
CA VAL A 150 -9.73 -0.69 -31.48
C VAL A 150 -10.06 -1.26 -30.12
N PRO A 151 -9.75 -2.53 -29.86
CA PRO A 151 -9.87 -3.10 -28.52
C PRO A 151 -8.79 -2.52 -27.61
N VAL A 152 -9.20 -1.94 -26.50
CA VAL A 152 -8.31 -1.33 -25.51
C VAL A 152 -8.65 -1.84 -24.12
N GLU A 153 -7.63 -2.15 -23.32
CA GLU A 153 -7.80 -2.42 -21.90
C GLU A 153 -7.64 -1.12 -21.13
N VAL A 154 -8.76 -0.55 -20.69
CA VAL A 154 -8.79 0.69 -19.91
C VAL A 154 -8.80 0.41 -18.42
N LEU A 155 -8.22 1.33 -17.67
CA LEU A 155 -8.16 1.21 -16.21
C LEU A 155 -9.54 1.42 -15.59
N ALA A 156 -9.98 0.46 -14.77
CA ALA A 156 -11.19 0.59 -13.96
C ALA A 156 -11.02 1.63 -12.86
N SER A 157 -12.13 2.12 -12.31
CA SER A 157 -12.11 2.97 -11.12
C SER A 157 -11.64 2.19 -9.89
N ASP A 158 -11.20 2.92 -8.85
CA ASP A 158 -10.75 2.31 -7.59
C ASP A 158 -11.87 1.50 -6.92
N ASP A 159 -13.11 1.95 -7.01
CA ASP A 159 -14.27 1.27 -6.42
C ASP A 159 -14.54 -0.06 -7.11
N ILE A 160 -14.47 -0.10 -8.43
CA ILE A 160 -14.60 -1.34 -9.23
C ILE A 160 -13.42 -2.28 -8.99
N ASP A 161 -12.21 -1.76 -8.87
CA ASP A 161 -11.04 -2.55 -8.52
C ASP A 161 -11.16 -3.18 -7.12
N MET A 162 -11.68 -2.43 -6.14
CA MET A 162 -11.97 -2.94 -4.79
C MET A 162 -13.08 -3.98 -4.79
N LEU A 163 -14.13 -3.80 -5.61
CA LEU A 163 -15.21 -4.76 -5.78
C LEU A 163 -14.68 -6.06 -6.40
N ALA A 164 -13.90 -5.97 -7.47
CA ALA A 164 -13.28 -7.11 -8.14
C ALA A 164 -12.37 -7.91 -7.22
N LYS A 165 -11.66 -7.22 -6.33
CA LYS A 165 -10.78 -7.83 -5.30
C LYS A 165 -11.54 -8.36 -4.08
N GLY A 166 -12.88 -8.26 -4.05
CA GLY A 166 -13.72 -8.71 -2.94
C GLY A 166 -13.49 -7.92 -1.63
N ARG A 167 -13.00 -6.70 -1.72
CA ARG A 167 -12.77 -5.83 -0.56
C ARG A 167 -13.98 -4.99 -0.18
N ILE A 168 -14.96 -4.88 -1.07
CA ILE A 168 -16.25 -4.22 -0.81
C ILE A 168 -17.27 -5.29 -0.49
N ASP A 169 -17.85 -5.19 0.71
CA ASP A 169 -18.93 -6.07 1.12
C ASP A 169 -20.22 -5.68 0.39
N ARG A 170 -20.85 -6.65 -0.28
CA ARG A 170 -22.12 -6.50 -1.00
C ARG A 170 -23.33 -6.58 -0.07
N GLY A 171 -23.14 -6.95 1.21
CA GLY A 171 -24.23 -7.19 2.17
C GLY A 171 -24.89 -5.96 2.80
N PRO A 172 -24.16 -4.84 3.06
CA PRO A 172 -24.76 -3.63 3.61
C PRO A 172 -25.80 -2.99 2.68
N ALA A 173 -26.70 -2.18 3.24
CA ALA A 173 -27.67 -1.43 2.45
C ALA A 173 -26.97 -0.47 1.47
N GLU A 174 -27.58 -0.20 0.31
CA GLU A 174 -26.99 0.65 -0.74
C GLU A 174 -26.53 2.03 -0.23
N ALA A 175 -27.27 2.61 0.74
CA ALA A 175 -26.95 3.91 1.34
C ALA A 175 -25.63 3.90 2.15
N ASP A 176 -25.19 2.73 2.62
CA ASP A 176 -24.02 2.54 3.48
C ASP A 176 -22.81 2.00 2.69
N ARG A 177 -22.97 1.78 1.38
CA ARG A 177 -21.92 1.27 0.49
C ARG A 177 -21.34 2.38 -0.38
N PRO A 178 -20.03 2.32 -0.69
CA PRO A 178 -19.41 3.24 -1.66
C PRO A 178 -19.88 2.99 -3.10
N ILE A 179 -20.40 1.78 -3.39
CA ILE A 179 -20.87 1.34 -4.72
C ILE A 179 -22.37 1.06 -4.67
N LYS A 180 -23.09 1.50 -5.68
CA LYS A 180 -24.52 1.32 -5.84
C LYS A 180 -24.87 -0.04 -6.44
N ASP A 181 -26.10 -0.52 -6.22
CA ASP A 181 -26.57 -1.79 -6.78
C ASP A 181 -26.49 -1.84 -8.31
N GLN A 182 -26.65 -0.71 -8.96
CA GLN A 182 -26.57 -0.56 -10.41
C GLN A 182 -25.15 -0.77 -10.94
N GLU A 183 -24.13 -0.30 -10.21
CA GLU A 183 -22.71 -0.50 -10.53
C GLU A 183 -22.32 -1.96 -10.34
N ILE A 184 -22.83 -2.61 -9.29
CA ILE A 184 -22.61 -4.06 -9.06
C ILE A 184 -23.24 -4.87 -10.19
N GLY A 185 -24.46 -4.55 -10.60
CA GLY A 185 -25.15 -5.23 -11.71
C GLY A 185 -24.39 -5.08 -13.03
N GLY A 186 -23.82 -3.91 -13.30
CA GLY A 186 -22.98 -3.69 -14.49
C GLY A 186 -21.65 -4.45 -14.46
N PHE A 187 -21.09 -4.69 -13.28
CA PHE A 187 -19.86 -5.49 -13.12
C PHE A 187 -20.10 -6.99 -13.35
N ASP A 188 -21.28 -7.50 -12.97
CA ASP A 188 -21.62 -8.92 -13.08
C ASP A 188 -22.12 -9.32 -14.49
N THR A 189 -22.24 -8.35 -15.44
CA THR A 189 -22.69 -8.57 -16.82
C THR A 189 -21.52 -8.74 -17.77
#